data_d4065841cb4420146453af1396c35aa9
#
_entry.id   d4065841cb4420146453af1396c35aa9
#
_cell.length_a   1.000
_cell.length_b   1.000
_cell.length_c   1.000
_cell.angle_alpha   90.00
_cell.angle_beta   90.00
_cell.angle_gamma   90.00
#
_symmetry.space_group_name_H-M   'P 1'
#
loop_
_entity.id
_entity.type
_entity.pdbx_description
1 polymer ?
#
loop_
_entity_poly.entity_id
_entity_poly.type
_entity_poly.pdbx_seq_one_letter_code
_entity_poly.pdbx_strand_id
1 'polypeptide(L)'
;MDLAILSQALHHAENPFVAIEQSFRIIKPGGQIMVLDLMKHKFDKAKELFGDRWLGFDEGELHQWLESAGFREIEVSVVAREEEEPYFETLLASAIRPA
;
A
#
# COMPACT_ATOMS: atom_id res chain seq x y z
N MET A 1 -0.43 17.22 8.21
CA MET A 1 -0.53 16.84 6.78
C MET A 1 -1.96 16.40 6.48
N ASP A 2 -2.54 16.94 5.41
CA ASP A 2 -3.91 16.61 5.02
C ASP A 2 -4.00 15.31 4.23
N LEU A 3 -2.96 15.02 3.46
CA LEU A 3 -2.91 13.86 2.59
C LEU A 3 -1.50 13.29 2.55
N ALA A 4 -1.38 11.99 2.70
CA ALA A 4 -0.14 11.28 2.50
C ALA A 4 -0.33 10.28 1.35
N ILE A 5 0.63 10.21 0.43
CA ILE A 5 0.59 9.28 -0.68
C ILE A 5 1.83 8.40 -0.63
N LEU A 6 1.62 7.08 -0.57
CA LEU A 6 2.68 6.08 -0.63
C LEU A 6 2.59 5.39 -1.99
N SER A 7 3.36 5.86 -2.96
CA SER A 7 3.34 5.32 -4.31
C SER A 7 4.54 4.40 -4.52
N GLN A 8 4.29 3.10 -4.69
CA GLN A 8 5.31 2.07 -4.92
C GLN A 8 6.35 1.99 -3.79
N ALA A 9 5.98 2.44 -2.59
CA ALA A 9 6.90 2.54 -1.47
C ALA A 9 6.92 1.32 -0.57
N LEU A 10 5.76 0.69 -0.36
CA LEU A 10 5.64 -0.38 0.63
C LEU A 10 6.41 -1.64 0.28
N HIS A 11 6.46 -2.02 -1.00
CA HIS A 11 7.16 -3.24 -1.39
C HIS A 11 8.69 -3.12 -1.29
N HIS A 12 9.20 -1.90 -1.11
CA HIS A 12 10.62 -1.67 -0.83
C HIS A 12 10.87 -1.44 0.68
N ALA A 13 9.82 -1.27 1.47
CA ALA A 13 9.96 -0.98 2.88
C ALA A 13 10.43 -2.21 3.66
N GLU A 14 11.29 -2.00 4.64
CA GLU A 14 11.74 -3.07 5.52
C GLU A 14 10.58 -3.62 6.35
N ASN A 15 9.69 -2.75 6.81
CA ASN A 15 8.47 -3.13 7.50
C ASN A 15 7.31 -2.26 7.01
N PRO A 16 6.47 -2.79 6.09
CA PRO A 16 5.37 -2.00 5.52
C PRO A 16 4.38 -1.47 6.55
N PHE A 17 4.08 -2.24 7.59
CA PHE A 17 3.15 -1.80 8.63
C PHE A 17 3.67 -0.57 9.38
N VAL A 18 4.97 -0.54 9.67
CA VAL A 18 5.58 0.62 10.34
C VAL A 18 5.45 1.87 9.46
N ALA A 19 5.63 1.73 8.14
CA ALA A 19 5.46 2.86 7.22
C ALA A 19 4.04 3.42 7.29
N ILE A 20 3.05 2.55 7.39
CA ILE A 20 1.64 2.94 7.52
C ILE A 20 1.39 3.61 8.88
N GLU A 21 1.95 3.08 9.96
CA GLU A 21 1.84 3.70 11.28
C GLU A 21 2.45 5.10 11.33
N GLN A 22 3.62 5.27 10.71
CA GLN A 22 4.27 6.58 10.66
C GLN A 22 3.42 7.57 9.87
N SER A 23 2.82 7.12 8.78
CA SER A 23 1.90 7.94 7.99
C SER A 23 0.69 8.39 8.84
N PHE A 24 0.14 7.49 9.65
CA PHE A 24 -0.96 7.84 10.54
C PHE A 24 -0.59 8.99 11.48
N ARG A 25 0.63 8.97 12.00
CA ARG A 25 1.10 10.01 12.94
C ARG A 25 1.21 11.40 12.31
N ILE A 26 1.62 11.47 11.05
CA ILE A 26 1.84 12.76 10.39
C ILE A 26 0.60 13.31 9.69
N ILE A 27 -0.43 12.48 9.50
CA ILE A 27 -1.70 12.91 8.92
C ILE A 27 -2.54 13.50 10.04
N LYS A 28 -3.05 14.71 9.85
CA LYS A 28 -3.92 15.32 10.86
C LYS A 28 -5.28 14.64 10.93
N PRO A 29 -6.02 14.74 12.04
CA PRO A 29 -7.39 14.22 12.14
C PRO A 29 -8.24 14.73 10.99
N GLY A 30 -8.98 13.82 10.35
CA GLY A 30 -9.75 14.13 9.14
C GLY A 30 -8.97 14.05 7.84
N GLY A 31 -7.65 13.89 7.92
CA GLY A 31 -6.80 13.73 6.74
C GLY A 31 -6.88 12.34 6.13
N GLN A 32 -6.26 12.14 4.97
CA GLN A 32 -6.39 10.94 4.18
C GLN A 32 -5.02 10.34 3.83
N ILE A 33 -4.97 9.01 3.73
CA ILE A 33 -3.85 8.29 3.17
C ILE A 33 -4.28 7.65 1.85
N MET A 34 -3.37 7.63 0.88
CA MET A 34 -3.54 6.86 -0.36
C MET A 34 -2.31 6.00 -0.56
N VAL A 35 -2.50 4.72 -0.83
CA VAL A 35 -1.42 3.77 -1.07
C VAL A 35 -1.59 3.19 -2.46
N LEU A 36 -0.57 3.33 -3.30
CA LEU A 36 -0.50 2.70 -4.61
C LEU A 36 0.66 1.73 -4.58
N ASP A 37 0.38 0.45 -4.72
CA ASP A 37 1.44 -0.57 -4.71
C ASP A 37 1.03 -1.79 -5.50
N LEU A 38 1.94 -2.77 -5.59
CA LEU A 38 1.71 -3.97 -6.36
C LEU A 38 0.84 -4.95 -5.62
N MET A 39 -0.10 -5.56 -6.33
CA MET A 39 -0.81 -6.72 -5.81
C MET A 39 0.17 -7.90 -5.76
N LYS A 40 -0.01 -8.78 -4.78
CA LYS A 40 0.85 -9.95 -4.59
C LYS A 40 0.93 -10.77 -5.87
N HIS A 41 2.15 -11.13 -6.25
CA HIS A 41 2.41 -11.91 -7.47
C HIS A 41 3.45 -13.00 -7.17
N LYS A 42 3.69 -13.86 -8.16
CA LYS A 42 4.62 -14.99 -8.02
C LYS A 42 5.90 -14.83 -8.84
N PHE A 43 6.17 -13.63 -9.33
CA PHE A 43 7.37 -13.37 -10.13
C PHE A 43 8.57 -13.15 -9.23
N ASP A 44 9.21 -14.24 -8.79
CA ASP A 44 10.32 -14.20 -7.82
C ASP A 44 11.51 -13.37 -8.29
N LYS A 45 11.74 -13.29 -9.59
CA LYS A 45 12.84 -12.50 -10.14
C LYS A 45 12.69 -11.00 -9.89
N ALA A 46 11.51 -10.54 -9.51
CA ALA A 46 11.31 -9.13 -9.18
C ALA A 46 12.22 -8.69 -8.03
N LYS A 47 12.50 -9.56 -7.09
CA LYS A 47 13.41 -9.27 -5.97
C LYS A 47 14.83 -9.03 -6.44
N GLU A 48 15.29 -9.78 -7.43
CA GLU A 48 16.63 -9.65 -7.98
C GLU A 48 16.76 -8.49 -8.97
N LEU A 49 15.76 -8.33 -9.85
CA LEU A 49 15.81 -7.35 -10.93
C LEU A 49 15.47 -5.93 -10.48
N PHE A 50 14.56 -5.80 -9.54
CA PHE A 50 14.03 -4.50 -9.12
C PHE A 50 14.35 -4.14 -7.67
N GLY A 51 15.02 -5.03 -6.94
CA GLY A 51 15.36 -4.79 -5.54
C GLY A 51 14.17 -4.80 -4.60
N ASP A 52 13.07 -5.44 -4.99
CA ASP A 52 11.88 -5.50 -4.17
C ASP A 52 12.09 -6.38 -2.95
N ARG A 53 11.71 -5.90 -1.78
CA ARG A 53 11.72 -6.69 -0.53
C ARG A 53 10.51 -7.59 -0.43
N TRP A 54 9.40 -7.20 -1.06
CA TRP A 54 8.12 -7.90 -1.04
C TRP A 54 7.63 -8.09 -2.45
N LEU A 55 6.96 -9.23 -2.70
CA LEU A 55 6.36 -9.50 -4.01
C LEU A 55 4.98 -8.88 -4.14
N GLY A 56 4.72 -7.80 -3.43
CA GLY A 56 3.45 -7.12 -3.41
C GLY A 56 2.59 -7.56 -2.23
N PHE A 57 1.36 -7.10 -2.20
CA PHE A 57 0.44 -7.30 -1.09
C PHE A 57 -0.93 -7.69 -1.62
N ASP A 58 -1.74 -8.37 -0.81
CA ASP A 58 -3.14 -8.60 -1.17
C ASP A 58 -4.03 -7.54 -0.53
N GLU A 59 -5.27 -7.47 -1.01
CA GLU A 59 -6.24 -6.48 -0.55
C GLU A 59 -6.51 -6.60 0.95
N GLY A 60 -6.61 -7.84 1.45
CA GLY A 60 -6.87 -8.10 2.86
C GLY A 60 -5.73 -7.64 3.77
N GLU A 61 -4.49 -7.83 3.35
CA GLU A 61 -3.33 -7.37 4.11
C GLU A 61 -3.32 -5.85 4.26
N LEU A 62 -3.51 -5.13 3.16
CA LEU A 62 -3.53 -3.66 3.20
C LEU A 62 -4.69 -3.15 4.05
N HIS A 63 -5.87 -3.73 3.89
CA HIS A 63 -7.04 -3.34 4.67
C HIS A 63 -6.77 -3.52 6.16
N GLN A 64 -6.24 -4.69 6.56
CA GLN A 64 -5.96 -4.98 7.95
C GLN A 64 -4.91 -4.05 8.54
N TRP A 65 -3.84 -3.77 7.80
CA TRP A 65 -2.79 -2.87 8.27
C TRP A 65 -3.30 -1.45 8.47
N LEU A 66 -4.12 -0.95 7.55
CA LEU A 66 -4.71 0.38 7.68
C LEU A 66 -5.65 0.44 8.89
N GLU A 67 -6.48 -0.58 9.07
CA GLU A 67 -7.39 -0.67 10.21
C GLU A 67 -6.61 -0.75 11.53
N SER A 68 -5.58 -1.58 11.59
CA SER A 68 -4.74 -1.74 12.79
C SER A 68 -4.00 -0.48 13.15
N ALA A 69 -3.62 0.34 12.17
CA ALA A 69 -2.96 1.62 12.41
C ALA A 69 -3.91 2.70 12.94
N GLY A 70 -5.21 2.49 12.81
CA GLY A 70 -6.23 3.41 13.31
C GLY A 70 -7.05 4.12 12.25
N PHE A 71 -6.78 3.89 10.98
CA PHE A 71 -7.54 4.48 9.88
C PHE A 71 -8.97 3.91 9.82
N ARG A 72 -9.86 4.67 9.20
CA ARG A 72 -11.28 4.29 8.98
C ARG A 72 -11.65 4.57 7.53
N GLU A 73 -12.84 4.11 7.14
CA GLU A 73 -13.38 4.25 5.78
C GLU A 73 -12.36 3.73 4.75
N ILE A 74 -11.87 2.51 4.99
CA ILE A 74 -10.82 1.89 4.20
C ILE A 74 -11.42 1.28 2.93
N GLU A 75 -10.85 1.65 1.78
CA GLU A 75 -11.21 1.07 0.48
C GLU A 75 -9.94 0.57 -0.19
N VAL A 76 -9.97 -0.67 -0.67
CA VAL A 76 -8.85 -1.28 -1.39
C VAL A 76 -9.38 -1.90 -2.66
N SER A 77 -8.78 -1.57 -3.80
CA SER A 77 -9.20 -2.11 -5.09
C SER A 77 -8.03 -2.25 -6.05
N VAL A 78 -8.22 -3.11 -7.07
CA VAL A 78 -7.27 -3.21 -8.18
C VAL A 78 -7.68 -2.16 -9.20
N VAL A 79 -6.77 -1.23 -9.50
CA VAL A 79 -7.06 -0.10 -10.40
C VAL A 79 -6.33 -0.17 -11.73
N ALA A 80 -5.32 -1.02 -11.85
CA ALA A 80 -4.58 -1.16 -13.09
C ALA A 80 -3.98 -2.55 -13.20
N ARG A 81 -3.77 -3.01 -14.43
CA ARG A 81 -3.11 -4.27 -14.74
C ARG A 81 -2.27 -4.08 -15.98
N GLU A 82 -1.03 -4.58 -15.96
CA GLU A 82 -0.16 -4.53 -17.12
C GLU A 82 -0.63 -5.50 -18.21
N GLU A 83 -0.47 -5.11 -19.47
CA GLU A 83 -0.86 -5.94 -20.62
C GLU A 83 0.18 -7.00 -20.96
N GLU A 84 1.43 -6.80 -20.54
CA GLU A 84 2.53 -7.72 -20.81
C GLU A 84 2.92 -8.51 -19.57
N GLU A 85 3.45 -9.73 -19.77
CA GLU A 85 3.96 -10.51 -18.65
C GLU A 85 5.03 -9.73 -17.90
N PRO A 86 5.02 -9.83 -16.56
CA PRO A 86 4.27 -10.77 -15.72
C PRO A 86 2.86 -10.33 -15.31
N TYR A 87 2.26 -9.36 -15.98
CA TYR A 87 0.88 -8.90 -15.73
C TYR A 87 0.68 -8.37 -14.31
N PHE A 88 1.59 -7.56 -13.84
CA PHE A 88 1.46 -6.95 -12.51
C PHE A 88 0.17 -6.14 -12.40
N GLU A 89 -0.48 -6.26 -11.25
CA GLU A 89 -1.68 -5.48 -10.95
C GLU A 89 -1.34 -4.44 -9.90
N THR A 90 -1.95 -3.26 -9.99
CA THR A 90 -1.74 -2.18 -9.03
C THR A 90 -2.93 -2.09 -8.09
N LEU A 91 -2.65 -2.11 -6.80
CA LEU A 91 -3.65 -1.86 -5.76
C LEU A 91 -3.67 -0.38 -5.41
N LEU A 92 -4.87 0.14 -5.25
CA LEU A 92 -5.08 1.46 -4.65
C LEU A 92 -5.83 1.26 -3.34
N ALA A 93 -5.25 1.70 -2.26
CA ALA A 93 -5.91 1.74 -0.97
C ALA A 93 -6.08 3.20 -0.55
N SER A 94 -7.24 3.51 0.02
CA SER A 94 -7.48 4.83 0.59
C SER A 94 -8.16 4.68 1.94
N ALA A 95 -7.88 5.59 2.85
CA ALA A 95 -8.45 5.56 4.18
C ALA A 95 -8.37 6.95 4.82
N ILE A 96 -9.13 7.16 5.87
CA ILE A 96 -9.22 8.45 6.55
C ILE A 96 -8.78 8.28 8.01
N ARG A 97 -7.99 9.24 8.50
CA ARG A 97 -7.70 9.32 9.92
C ARG A 97 -8.92 9.95 10.60
N PRO A 98 -9.54 9.29 11.58
CA PRO A 98 -10.72 9.84 12.26
C PRO A 98 -10.43 11.19 12.91
N ALA A 99 -11.44 12.01 12.91
CA ALA A 99 -11.34 13.33 13.54
C ALA A 99 -11.29 13.22 15.07
#